data_8792dad314856f0f46f31259b12b70c8
#
_entry.id   8792dad314856f0f46f31259b12b70c8
#
_cell.length_a   1.000
_cell.length_b   1.000
_cell.length_c   1.000
_cell.angle_alpha   90.00
_cell.angle_beta   90.00
_cell.angle_gamma   90.00
#
_symmetry.space_group_name_H-M   'P 1'
#
loop_
_entity.id
_entity.type
_entity.pdbx_description
1 polymer ?
#
loop_
_entity_poly.entity_id
_entity_poly.type
_entity_poly.pdbx_seq_one_letter_code
_entity_poly.pdbx_strand_id
1 'polypeptide(L)'
;MHTPTGWVSNKGDLLAELKSHVTLKTDLADYKFASAVEQNALVYDCEKLRPIIATHEGRREVMAELGRALLSGPGILAFKKMYKDTSVVDRVSKVFWQIIDEQHARGEVKGDHYAKPGSNDRVWNVQEKLALRDPEAFVDYYKNDFIALIATAWLGPGYQITTQVNVVNPGGDAQQPHRDYHLGFMTDEQAMNFPTHVHGVSPLITLQGAVAHTDMPRESGPTMYLPHSQKMVSGYVAWRNAEVKKYFAENFSQLPLSKGDGAFFNPAVLHAAGTNQTKDFKRMANLTQIGSAFGRTLETVDREQMSNAIYPVLRARKAEGWSESELKNVVAASAEGYAFPTNLDRDPPLKGLAPQSQADLVWQALSSDQTPEQLRKELSALAERQETD
;
A
#
# COMPACT_ATOMS: atom_id res chain seq x y z
N MET A 1 -22.61 31.51 5.96
CA MET A 1 -23.28 30.74 4.88
C MET A 1 -23.51 29.33 5.40
N HIS A 2 -24.74 28.85 5.32
CA HIS A 2 -25.07 27.48 5.72
C HIS A 2 -24.48 26.51 4.69
N THR A 3 -23.64 25.56 5.10
CA THR A 3 -23.17 24.50 4.19
C THR A 3 -24.36 23.61 3.86
N PRO A 4 -24.66 23.38 2.58
CA PRO A 4 -25.74 22.47 2.22
C PRO A 4 -25.51 21.08 2.83
N THR A 5 -26.58 20.46 3.32
CA THR A 5 -26.50 19.06 3.80
C THR A 5 -25.97 18.16 2.70
N GLY A 6 -24.98 17.30 3.01
CA GLY A 6 -24.37 16.38 2.03
C GLY A 6 -23.09 16.89 1.36
N TRP A 7 -22.56 18.05 1.78
CA TRP A 7 -21.29 18.59 1.30
C TRP A 7 -20.37 18.90 2.50
N VAL A 8 -19.05 18.74 2.29
CA VAL A 8 -18.05 19.13 3.28
C VAL A 8 -17.68 20.61 3.13
N SER A 9 -17.17 21.20 4.22
CA SER A 9 -16.71 22.58 4.24
C SER A 9 -15.41 22.70 5.01
N ASN A 10 -14.54 23.59 4.59
CA ASN A 10 -13.37 24.01 5.36
C ASN A 10 -13.67 25.11 6.38
N LYS A 11 -14.96 25.48 6.55
CA LYS A 11 -15.46 26.43 7.53
C LYS A 11 -15.99 25.70 8.75
N GLY A 12 -15.87 26.34 9.91
CA GLY A 12 -16.29 25.75 11.19
C GLY A 12 -15.10 25.44 12.08
N ASP A 13 -15.37 24.83 13.25
CA ASP A 13 -14.32 24.43 14.20
C ASP A 13 -13.76 23.06 13.82
N LEU A 14 -12.86 23.06 12.81
CA LEU A 14 -12.21 21.86 12.31
C LEU A 14 -11.33 21.17 13.37
N LEU A 15 -10.78 21.96 14.30
CA LEU A 15 -9.97 21.39 15.39
C LEU A 15 -10.86 20.67 16.41
N ALA A 16 -12.03 21.21 16.75
CA ALA A 16 -12.97 20.49 17.64
C ALA A 16 -13.47 19.19 17.01
N GLU A 17 -13.81 19.20 15.70
CA GLU A 17 -14.16 17.98 14.97
C GLU A 17 -13.03 16.95 15.05
N LEU A 18 -11.79 17.34 14.74
CA LEU A 18 -10.62 16.46 14.82
C LEU A 18 -10.49 15.86 16.23
N LYS A 19 -10.51 16.71 17.27
CA LYS A 19 -10.33 16.29 18.66
C LYS A 19 -11.40 15.31 19.11
N SER A 20 -12.63 15.41 18.62
CA SER A 20 -13.71 14.47 18.98
C SER A 20 -13.41 13.03 18.58
N HIS A 21 -12.50 12.82 17.61
CA HIS A 21 -12.06 11.50 17.16
C HIS A 21 -10.71 11.08 17.73
N VAL A 22 -9.70 11.95 17.67
CA VAL A 22 -8.31 11.57 17.98
C VAL A 22 -8.01 11.45 19.48
N THR A 23 -8.92 11.89 20.33
CA THR A 23 -8.84 11.65 21.78
C THR A 23 -9.30 10.25 22.20
N LEU A 24 -9.91 9.49 21.27
CA LEU A 24 -10.30 8.10 21.50
C LEU A 24 -9.07 7.25 21.83
N LYS A 25 -9.26 6.27 22.71
CA LYS A 25 -8.22 5.31 23.07
C LYS A 25 -8.56 3.95 22.46
N THR A 26 -7.54 3.30 21.92
CA THR A 26 -7.65 1.93 21.42
C THR A 26 -7.53 0.99 22.60
N ASP A 27 -8.54 0.14 22.81
CA ASP A 27 -8.50 -0.90 23.83
C ASP A 27 -8.08 -2.22 23.17
N LEU A 28 -7.03 -2.85 23.70
CA LEU A 28 -6.57 -4.15 23.21
C LEU A 28 -7.62 -5.25 23.38
N ALA A 29 -8.48 -5.13 24.37
CA ALA A 29 -9.53 -6.12 24.64
C ALA A 29 -10.55 -6.24 23.47
N ASP A 30 -10.67 -5.21 22.63
CA ASP A 30 -11.53 -5.22 21.46
C ASP A 30 -10.94 -6.00 20.27
N TYR A 31 -9.67 -6.44 20.35
CA TYR A 31 -8.91 -7.01 19.24
C TYR A 31 -8.28 -8.35 19.61
N LYS A 32 -8.95 -9.44 19.22
CA LYS A 32 -8.58 -10.83 19.56
C LYS A 32 -7.18 -11.21 19.09
N PHE A 33 -6.77 -10.70 17.93
CA PHE A 33 -5.54 -11.11 17.25
C PHE A 33 -4.40 -10.10 17.39
N ALA A 34 -4.67 -8.89 17.83
CA ALA A 34 -3.64 -7.92 18.14
C ALA A 34 -2.81 -8.37 19.33
N SER A 35 -1.51 -8.14 19.31
CA SER A 35 -0.57 -8.51 20.37
C SER A 35 -0.33 -7.38 21.36
N ALA A 36 -0.50 -6.13 20.93
CA ALA A 36 -0.30 -4.93 21.75
C ALA A 36 -1.00 -3.71 21.14
N VAL A 37 -1.14 -2.68 21.94
CA VAL A 37 -1.41 -1.30 21.51
C VAL A 37 -0.18 -0.46 21.83
N GLU A 38 0.44 0.09 20.80
CA GLU A 38 1.59 0.98 20.95
C GLU A 38 1.22 2.37 20.42
N GLN A 39 1.34 3.39 21.27
CA GLN A 39 1.00 4.78 20.91
C GLN A 39 -0.38 4.91 20.22
N ASN A 40 -1.37 4.20 20.71
CA ASN A 40 -2.74 4.17 20.21
C ASN A 40 -2.93 3.46 18.84
N ALA A 41 -1.90 2.78 18.31
CA ALA A 41 -1.97 1.94 17.11
C ALA A 41 -1.92 0.44 17.50
N LEU A 42 -2.49 -0.42 16.66
CA LEU A 42 -2.49 -1.87 16.88
C LEU A 42 -1.21 -2.52 16.36
N VAL A 43 -0.67 -3.44 17.13
CA VAL A 43 0.51 -4.23 16.79
C VAL A 43 0.14 -5.71 16.72
N TYR A 44 0.50 -6.36 15.61
CA TYR A 44 0.28 -7.76 15.35
C TYR A 44 1.63 -8.49 15.26
N ASP A 45 1.77 -9.59 15.99
CA ASP A 45 2.93 -10.50 15.88
C ASP A 45 2.63 -11.54 14.81
N CYS A 46 3.31 -11.43 13.67
CA CYS A 46 3.10 -12.33 12.53
C CYS A 46 3.45 -13.79 12.85
N GLU A 47 4.34 -14.08 13.79
CA GLU A 47 4.64 -15.46 14.18
C GLU A 47 3.42 -16.11 14.83
N LYS A 48 2.67 -15.35 15.65
CA LYS A 48 1.43 -15.84 16.26
C LYS A 48 0.28 -15.95 15.26
N LEU A 49 0.27 -15.09 14.23
CA LEU A 49 -0.79 -15.10 13.22
C LEU A 49 -0.61 -16.18 12.16
N ARG A 50 0.63 -16.57 11.79
CA ARG A 50 0.91 -17.57 10.73
C ARG A 50 0.09 -18.85 10.88
N PRO A 51 0.07 -19.55 12.02
CA PRO A 51 -0.72 -20.77 12.16
C PRO A 51 -2.23 -20.52 12.07
N ILE A 52 -2.72 -19.34 12.45
CA ILE A 52 -4.14 -18.97 12.40
C ILE A 52 -4.57 -18.74 10.96
N ILE A 53 -3.83 -17.92 10.20
CA ILE A 53 -4.15 -17.59 8.81
C ILE A 53 -3.88 -18.72 7.83
N ALA A 54 -3.25 -19.83 8.27
CA ALA A 54 -3.09 -21.04 7.49
C ALA A 54 -4.42 -21.76 7.26
N THR A 55 -5.43 -21.53 8.09
CA THR A 55 -6.78 -22.06 7.90
C THR A 55 -7.68 -21.01 7.23
N HIS A 56 -8.63 -21.45 6.41
CA HIS A 56 -9.58 -20.56 5.74
C HIS A 56 -10.42 -19.75 6.75
N GLU A 57 -10.90 -20.38 7.80
CA GLU A 57 -11.71 -19.74 8.85
C GLU A 57 -10.90 -18.71 9.64
N GLY A 58 -9.73 -19.12 10.17
CA GLY A 58 -8.86 -18.22 10.91
C GLY A 58 -8.37 -17.03 10.10
N ARG A 59 -8.08 -17.25 8.79
CA ARG A 59 -7.73 -16.17 7.87
C ARG A 59 -8.87 -15.15 7.72
N ARG A 60 -10.12 -15.62 7.62
CA ARG A 60 -11.30 -14.73 7.53
C ARG A 60 -11.55 -13.96 8.82
N GLU A 61 -11.40 -14.60 9.98
CA GLU A 61 -11.52 -13.92 11.28
C GLU A 61 -10.47 -12.82 11.43
N VAL A 62 -9.22 -13.11 11.11
CA VAL A 62 -8.14 -12.11 11.15
C VAL A 62 -8.43 -10.96 10.18
N MET A 63 -8.83 -11.24 8.94
CA MET A 63 -9.18 -10.21 7.96
C MET A 63 -10.34 -9.33 8.44
N ALA A 64 -11.36 -9.90 9.08
CA ALA A 64 -12.48 -9.13 9.64
C ALA A 64 -12.01 -8.16 10.72
N GLU A 65 -11.10 -8.59 11.59
CA GLU A 65 -10.51 -7.71 12.61
C GLU A 65 -9.66 -6.60 11.99
N LEU A 66 -8.80 -6.93 11.03
CA LEU A 66 -7.95 -5.95 10.33
C LEU A 66 -8.81 -4.89 9.61
N GLY A 67 -9.86 -5.31 8.90
CA GLY A 67 -10.79 -4.39 8.24
C GLY A 67 -11.49 -3.46 9.23
N ARG A 68 -11.97 -3.99 10.37
CA ARG A 68 -12.58 -3.19 11.43
C ARG A 68 -11.58 -2.21 12.05
N ALA A 69 -10.35 -2.65 12.29
CA ALA A 69 -9.29 -1.83 12.86
C ALA A 69 -8.92 -0.63 11.95
N LEU A 70 -8.89 -0.84 10.63
CA LEU A 70 -8.66 0.22 9.64
C LEU A 70 -9.86 1.16 9.49
N LEU A 71 -11.09 0.63 9.55
CA LEU A 71 -12.31 1.42 9.31
C LEU A 71 -12.70 2.25 10.54
N SER A 72 -12.97 1.58 11.65
CA SER A 72 -13.55 2.16 12.86
C SER A 72 -12.63 2.13 14.07
N GLY A 73 -11.50 1.45 13.98
CA GLY A 73 -10.45 1.41 14.99
C GLY A 73 -9.49 2.60 14.88
N PRO A 74 -8.22 2.41 15.27
CA PRO A 74 -7.19 3.45 15.18
C PRO A 74 -6.81 3.83 13.75
N GLY A 75 -7.12 3.00 12.75
CA GLY A 75 -6.78 3.21 11.36
C GLY A 75 -5.33 2.87 10.99
N ILE A 76 -4.54 2.34 11.93
CA ILE A 76 -3.12 2.02 11.77
C ILE A 76 -2.82 0.67 12.38
N LEU A 77 -2.09 -0.16 11.64
CA LEU A 77 -1.67 -1.51 11.99
C LEU A 77 -0.16 -1.66 11.78
N ALA A 78 0.55 -2.21 12.75
CA ALA A 78 1.95 -2.63 12.59
C ALA A 78 2.03 -4.16 12.64
N PHE A 79 2.72 -4.76 11.67
CA PHE A 79 3.00 -6.19 11.59
C PHE A 79 4.47 -6.43 11.93
N LYS A 80 4.72 -6.98 13.11
CA LYS A 80 6.06 -7.36 13.55
C LYS A 80 6.45 -8.70 12.96
N LYS A 81 7.69 -8.84 12.51
CA LYS A 81 8.24 -10.06 11.89
C LYS A 81 7.41 -10.50 10.66
N MET A 82 6.98 -9.53 9.85
CA MET A 82 6.22 -9.78 8.65
C MET A 82 7.02 -10.61 7.65
N TYR A 83 8.31 -10.33 7.51
CA TYR A 83 9.29 -11.19 6.84
C TYR A 83 10.07 -11.98 7.90
N LYS A 84 9.86 -13.30 7.93
CA LYS A 84 10.60 -14.20 8.83
C LYS A 84 12.08 -14.27 8.45
N ASP A 85 12.34 -14.35 7.15
CA ASP A 85 13.69 -14.29 6.57
C ASP A 85 13.90 -12.90 5.96
N THR A 86 14.70 -12.08 6.62
CA THR A 86 15.01 -10.72 6.17
C THR A 86 16.05 -10.69 5.04
N SER A 87 16.68 -11.80 4.69
CA SER A 87 17.59 -11.87 3.54
C SER A 87 16.88 -11.56 2.21
N VAL A 88 15.58 -11.87 2.13
CA VAL A 88 14.72 -11.48 1.01
C VAL A 88 14.63 -9.96 0.89
N VAL A 89 14.44 -9.26 2.03
CA VAL A 89 14.40 -7.80 2.09
C VAL A 89 15.76 -7.21 1.71
N ASP A 90 16.87 -7.82 2.15
CA ASP A 90 18.23 -7.39 1.81
C ASP A 90 18.51 -7.53 0.30
N ARG A 91 18.08 -8.63 -0.33
CA ARG A 91 18.20 -8.81 -1.79
C ARG A 91 17.45 -7.72 -2.55
N VAL A 92 16.23 -7.44 -2.17
CA VAL A 92 15.42 -6.38 -2.78
C VAL A 92 16.03 -5.00 -2.53
N SER A 93 16.52 -4.71 -1.31
CA SER A 93 17.21 -3.46 -0.97
C SER A 93 18.43 -3.22 -1.87
N LYS A 94 19.19 -4.29 -2.19
CA LYS A 94 20.33 -4.20 -3.10
C LYS A 94 19.92 -3.72 -4.49
N VAL A 95 18.81 -4.23 -5.03
CA VAL A 95 18.28 -3.77 -6.31
C VAL A 95 17.85 -2.30 -6.22
N PHE A 96 17.21 -1.89 -5.13
CA PHE A 96 16.79 -0.51 -4.92
C PHE A 96 17.99 0.46 -4.87
N TRP A 97 19.05 0.09 -4.17
CA TRP A 97 20.28 0.88 -4.15
C TRP A 97 20.91 1.00 -5.53
N GLN A 98 20.96 -0.07 -6.32
CA GLN A 98 21.47 -0.01 -7.69
C GLN A 98 20.66 0.98 -8.55
N ILE A 99 19.34 1.01 -8.41
CA ILE A 99 18.49 1.96 -9.14
C ILE A 99 18.79 3.40 -8.70
N ILE A 100 18.93 3.64 -7.40
CA ILE A 100 19.25 4.96 -6.86
C ILE A 100 20.61 5.44 -7.35
N ASP A 101 21.63 4.58 -7.29
CA ASP A 101 22.99 4.91 -7.76
C ASP A 101 23.02 5.23 -9.26
N GLU A 102 22.27 4.49 -10.08
CA GLU A 102 22.11 4.78 -11.50
C GLU A 102 21.40 6.12 -11.76
N GLN A 103 20.37 6.45 -10.97
CA GLN A 103 19.71 7.76 -11.05
C GLN A 103 20.65 8.90 -10.70
N HIS A 104 21.43 8.74 -9.62
CA HIS A 104 22.46 9.71 -9.23
C HIS A 104 23.51 9.89 -10.32
N ALA A 105 24.00 8.79 -10.93
CA ALA A 105 24.99 8.85 -12.01
C ALA A 105 24.48 9.59 -13.26
N ARG A 106 23.15 9.58 -13.48
CA ARG A 106 22.50 10.34 -14.57
C ARG A 106 22.10 11.77 -14.18
N GLY A 107 22.37 12.19 -12.94
CA GLY A 107 21.94 13.49 -12.42
C GLY A 107 20.42 13.60 -12.19
N GLU A 108 19.71 12.48 -12.13
CA GLU A 108 18.26 12.41 -11.93
C GLU A 108 17.93 12.38 -10.42
N VAL A 109 18.51 13.27 -9.63
CA VAL A 109 18.20 13.33 -8.19
C VAL A 109 16.82 13.95 -7.99
N LYS A 110 15.81 13.12 -8.00
CA LYS A 110 14.41 13.51 -7.76
C LYS A 110 14.02 13.10 -6.34
N GLY A 111 14.02 14.06 -5.43
CA GLY A 111 13.38 13.90 -4.11
C GLY A 111 11.85 13.86 -4.23
N ASP A 112 11.21 13.74 -3.08
CA ASP A 112 9.76 13.87 -2.93
C ASP A 112 9.36 15.35 -3.11
N HIS A 113 8.22 15.62 -3.75
CA HIS A 113 7.68 16.97 -3.91
C HIS A 113 7.24 17.64 -2.59
N TYR A 114 7.20 16.89 -1.49
CA TYR A 114 6.97 17.40 -0.12
C TYR A 114 8.26 17.66 0.67
N ALA A 115 9.45 17.34 0.11
CA ALA A 115 10.73 17.46 0.80
C ALA A 115 11.70 18.38 0.04
N LYS A 116 12.65 18.99 0.78
CA LYS A 116 13.72 19.78 0.15
C LYS A 116 14.63 18.86 -0.70
N PRO A 117 15.19 19.36 -1.81
CA PRO A 117 16.18 18.62 -2.58
C PRO A 117 17.30 18.05 -1.70
N GLY A 118 17.60 16.75 -1.84
CA GLY A 118 18.63 16.07 -1.06
C GLY A 118 18.20 15.52 0.31
N SER A 119 16.97 15.83 0.78
CA SER A 119 16.45 15.27 2.02
C SER A 119 16.13 13.79 1.92
N ASN A 120 15.74 13.33 0.74
CA ASN A 120 15.41 11.92 0.46
C ASN A 120 15.75 11.53 -0.97
N ASP A 121 15.91 10.21 -1.19
CA ASP A 121 15.92 9.60 -2.51
C ASP A 121 14.59 8.86 -2.71
N ARG A 122 13.89 9.13 -3.80
CA ARG A 122 12.61 8.51 -4.14
C ARG A 122 12.71 7.80 -5.49
N VAL A 123 12.43 6.50 -5.49
CA VAL A 123 12.25 5.72 -6.73
C VAL A 123 10.77 5.41 -6.92
N TRP A 124 10.20 5.98 -7.96
CA TRP A 124 8.82 5.74 -8.37
C TRP A 124 8.70 4.45 -9.17
N ASN A 125 7.53 3.81 -9.16
CA ASN A 125 7.24 2.57 -9.89
C ASN A 125 8.32 1.50 -9.66
N VAL A 126 8.75 1.34 -8.40
CA VAL A 126 9.86 0.45 -8.08
C VAL A 126 9.48 -1.02 -8.17
N GLN A 127 8.18 -1.33 -8.03
CA GLN A 127 7.67 -2.69 -8.16
C GLN A 127 7.93 -3.28 -9.55
N GLU A 128 7.56 -2.56 -10.61
CA GLU A 128 7.85 -2.96 -12.00
C GLU A 128 9.35 -3.07 -12.24
N LYS A 129 10.11 -2.07 -11.80
CA LYS A 129 11.57 -2.07 -11.94
C LYS A 129 12.21 -3.28 -11.26
N LEU A 130 11.70 -3.69 -10.10
CA LEU A 130 12.16 -4.90 -9.41
C LEU A 130 11.81 -6.16 -10.21
N ALA A 131 10.57 -6.29 -10.69
CA ALA A 131 10.12 -7.44 -11.47
C ALA A 131 10.97 -7.67 -12.73
N LEU A 132 11.35 -6.56 -13.40
CA LEU A 132 12.13 -6.62 -14.64
C LEU A 132 13.63 -6.83 -14.41
N ARG A 133 14.19 -6.36 -13.29
CA ARG A 133 15.64 -6.46 -12.99
C ARG A 133 16.01 -7.74 -12.26
N ASP A 134 15.19 -8.17 -11.31
CA ASP A 134 15.40 -9.38 -10.52
C ASP A 134 14.04 -10.07 -10.26
N PRO A 135 13.53 -10.82 -11.26
CA PRO A 135 12.25 -11.52 -11.15
C PRO A 135 12.19 -12.49 -9.96
N GLU A 136 13.31 -13.12 -9.61
CA GLU A 136 13.37 -14.02 -8.45
C GLU A 136 13.20 -13.24 -7.13
N ALA A 137 13.90 -12.11 -6.98
CA ALA A 137 13.74 -11.26 -5.80
C ALA A 137 12.30 -10.73 -5.68
N PHE A 138 11.66 -10.38 -6.81
CA PHE A 138 10.25 -10.00 -6.84
C PHE A 138 9.35 -11.13 -6.34
N VAL A 139 9.51 -12.34 -6.87
CA VAL A 139 8.69 -13.50 -6.52
C VAL A 139 8.85 -13.86 -5.05
N ASP A 140 10.11 -13.93 -4.56
CA ASP A 140 10.40 -14.23 -3.16
C ASP A 140 9.87 -13.15 -2.20
N TYR A 141 9.82 -11.89 -2.61
CA TYR A 141 9.32 -10.77 -1.81
C TYR A 141 7.79 -10.74 -1.75
N TYR A 142 7.12 -10.86 -2.91
CA TYR A 142 5.66 -10.72 -2.98
C TYR A 142 4.87 -12.02 -2.69
N LYS A 143 5.53 -13.16 -2.46
CA LYS A 143 4.86 -14.33 -1.89
C LYS A 143 4.34 -14.11 -0.46
N ASN A 144 4.73 -13.01 0.17
CA ASN A 144 4.43 -12.69 1.57
C ASN A 144 2.92 -12.67 1.85
N ASP A 145 2.47 -13.57 2.73
CA ASP A 145 1.06 -13.74 3.07
C ASP A 145 0.44 -12.51 3.74
N PHE A 146 1.21 -11.70 4.46
CA PHE A 146 0.66 -10.56 5.20
C PHE A 146 0.36 -9.37 4.31
N ILE A 147 1.12 -9.17 3.21
CA ILE A 147 0.76 -8.17 2.19
C ILE A 147 -0.57 -8.55 1.55
N ALA A 148 -0.71 -9.81 1.13
CA ALA A 148 -1.95 -10.32 0.52
C ALA A 148 -3.12 -10.30 1.51
N LEU A 149 -2.87 -10.69 2.78
CA LEU A 149 -3.87 -10.69 3.85
C LEU A 149 -4.47 -9.31 4.07
N ILE A 150 -3.62 -8.30 4.30
CA ILE A 150 -4.10 -6.94 4.61
C ILE A 150 -4.74 -6.27 3.39
N ALA A 151 -4.18 -6.49 2.20
CA ALA A 151 -4.77 -5.98 0.96
C ALA A 151 -6.16 -6.58 0.72
N THR A 152 -6.31 -7.91 0.87
CA THR A 152 -7.60 -8.58 0.75
C THR A 152 -8.58 -8.18 1.85
N ALA A 153 -8.10 -8.01 3.09
CA ALA A 153 -8.94 -7.60 4.22
C ALA A 153 -9.59 -6.23 4.02
N TRP A 154 -8.90 -5.31 3.35
CA TRP A 154 -9.37 -3.95 3.13
C TRP A 154 -10.04 -3.75 1.78
N LEU A 155 -9.49 -4.31 0.72
CA LEU A 155 -9.87 -4.00 -0.66
C LEU A 155 -10.62 -5.14 -1.36
N GLY A 156 -10.62 -6.34 -0.79
CA GLY A 156 -11.09 -7.54 -1.47
C GLY A 156 -10.09 -8.09 -2.49
N PRO A 157 -10.47 -9.13 -3.25
CA PRO A 157 -9.64 -9.70 -4.31
C PRO A 157 -9.50 -8.74 -5.50
N GLY A 158 -8.49 -8.98 -6.34
CA GLY A 158 -8.21 -8.15 -7.51
C GLY A 158 -7.57 -6.81 -7.18
N TYR A 159 -7.06 -6.62 -5.96
CA TYR A 159 -6.32 -5.42 -5.58
C TYR A 159 -5.08 -5.22 -6.46
N GLN A 160 -4.66 -3.96 -6.57
CA GLN A 160 -3.58 -3.54 -7.45
C GLN A 160 -2.46 -2.91 -6.61
N ILE A 161 -1.31 -3.57 -6.52
CA ILE A 161 -0.15 -3.04 -5.81
C ILE A 161 0.63 -2.09 -6.72
N THR A 162 1.01 -0.93 -6.19
CA THR A 162 2.09 -0.08 -6.69
C THR A 162 3.02 0.27 -5.54
N THR A 163 4.31 0.45 -5.79
CA THR A 163 5.27 0.72 -4.72
C THR A 163 6.33 1.74 -5.13
N GLN A 164 6.83 2.45 -4.12
CA GLN A 164 7.88 3.45 -4.25
C GLN A 164 8.90 3.25 -3.13
N VAL A 165 10.16 3.19 -3.46
CA VAL A 165 11.19 3.24 -2.42
C VAL A 165 11.42 4.68 -1.97
N ASN A 166 11.51 4.87 -0.67
CA ASN A 166 11.89 6.15 -0.07
C ASN A 166 13.04 5.94 0.90
N VAL A 167 14.15 6.62 0.63
CA VAL A 167 15.30 6.67 1.52
C VAL A 167 15.36 8.08 2.10
N VAL A 168 15.19 8.19 3.43
CA VAL A 168 15.35 9.48 4.11
C VAL A 168 16.78 9.59 4.59
N ASN A 169 17.48 10.57 4.05
CA ASN A 169 18.89 10.83 4.37
C ASN A 169 19.07 11.40 5.78
N PRO A 170 20.28 11.29 6.39
CA PRO A 170 20.59 11.97 7.66
C PRO A 170 20.24 13.45 7.60
N GLY A 171 19.56 13.96 8.62
CA GLY A 171 19.10 15.35 8.66
C GLY A 171 17.95 15.69 7.74
N GLY A 172 17.34 14.69 7.06
CA GLY A 172 16.17 14.93 6.21
C GLY A 172 14.98 15.45 7.00
N ASP A 173 14.38 16.54 6.55
CA ASP A 173 13.25 17.22 7.20
C ASP A 173 11.96 16.37 7.15
N ALA A 174 11.09 16.59 8.14
CA ALA A 174 9.74 16.03 8.16
C ALA A 174 8.88 16.61 7.02
N GLN A 175 7.91 15.82 6.58
CA GLN A 175 6.85 16.31 5.71
C GLN A 175 5.78 17.08 6.52
N GLN A 176 4.98 17.90 5.80
CA GLN A 176 3.76 18.45 6.37
C GLN A 176 2.72 17.34 6.55
N PRO A 177 1.89 17.37 7.62
CA PRO A 177 0.80 16.41 7.76
C PRO A 177 -0.17 16.54 6.60
N HIS A 178 -0.63 15.40 6.08
CA HIS A 178 -1.53 15.34 4.93
C HIS A 178 -2.41 14.08 4.98
N ARG A 179 -3.38 14.01 4.08
CA ARG A 179 -4.09 12.81 3.67
C ARG A 179 -3.74 12.52 2.22
N ASP A 180 -3.50 11.26 1.91
CA ASP A 180 -3.15 10.85 0.56
C ASP A 180 -4.37 10.39 -0.25
N TYR A 181 -4.11 10.16 -1.54
CA TYR A 181 -4.99 9.72 -2.61
C TYR A 181 -6.12 10.69 -2.98
N HIS A 182 -6.52 10.65 -4.21
CA HIS A 182 -7.67 11.33 -4.81
C HIS A 182 -7.82 12.77 -4.29
N LEU A 183 -8.70 12.96 -3.30
CA LEU A 183 -8.99 14.27 -2.71
C LEU A 183 -7.80 14.88 -1.96
N GLY A 184 -6.86 14.06 -1.50
CA GLY A 184 -5.63 14.52 -0.85
C GLY A 184 -4.68 15.26 -1.78
N PHE A 185 -4.75 15.00 -3.10
CA PHE A 185 -3.96 15.67 -4.14
C PHE A 185 -4.67 16.90 -4.74
N MET A 186 -5.80 17.30 -4.18
CA MET A 186 -6.59 18.43 -4.64
C MET A 186 -6.44 19.63 -3.69
N THR A 187 -6.73 20.83 -4.20
CA THR A 187 -6.93 21.99 -3.31
C THR A 187 -8.22 21.83 -2.50
N ASP A 188 -8.38 22.61 -1.45
CA ASP A 188 -9.61 22.56 -0.65
C ASP A 188 -10.85 22.90 -1.50
N GLU A 189 -10.75 23.88 -2.41
CA GLU A 189 -11.83 24.26 -3.32
C GLU A 189 -12.20 23.11 -4.26
N GLN A 190 -11.20 22.39 -4.80
CA GLN A 190 -11.45 21.24 -5.66
C GLN A 190 -12.09 20.08 -4.87
N ALA A 191 -11.58 19.78 -3.67
CA ALA A 191 -12.14 18.73 -2.82
C ALA A 191 -13.57 19.04 -2.37
N MET A 192 -13.90 20.30 -2.08
CA MET A 192 -15.26 20.73 -1.73
C MET A 192 -16.28 20.61 -2.87
N ASN A 193 -15.85 20.39 -4.12
CA ASN A 193 -16.75 20.10 -5.25
C ASN A 193 -17.26 18.65 -5.25
N PHE A 194 -16.78 17.83 -4.33
CA PHE A 194 -17.22 16.44 -4.16
C PHE A 194 -18.20 16.34 -2.99
N PRO A 195 -19.32 15.61 -3.13
CA PRO A 195 -20.26 15.39 -2.03
C PRO A 195 -19.64 14.53 -0.92
N THR A 196 -20.16 14.66 0.28
CA THR A 196 -19.63 14.02 1.51
C THR A 196 -19.39 12.53 1.38
N HIS A 197 -20.28 11.79 0.69
CA HIS A 197 -20.11 10.34 0.53
C HIS A 197 -18.88 9.98 -0.33
N VAL A 198 -18.47 10.83 -1.27
CA VAL A 198 -17.24 10.61 -2.06
C VAL A 198 -15.99 10.79 -1.21
N HIS A 199 -16.02 11.71 -0.22
CA HIS A 199 -14.95 11.82 0.79
C HIS A 199 -14.80 10.53 1.60
N GLY A 200 -15.91 9.82 1.87
CA GLY A 200 -15.89 8.51 2.51
C GLY A 200 -15.40 7.38 1.60
N VAL A 201 -15.69 7.43 0.31
CA VAL A 201 -15.28 6.38 -0.66
C VAL A 201 -13.78 6.40 -0.92
N SER A 202 -13.15 7.58 -1.04
CA SER A 202 -11.72 7.71 -1.35
C SER A 202 -10.82 6.79 -0.51
N PRO A 203 -10.86 6.81 0.83
CA PRO A 203 -10.04 5.93 1.64
C PRO A 203 -10.46 4.45 1.62
N LEU A 204 -11.68 4.12 1.19
CA LEU A 204 -12.18 2.73 1.15
C LEU A 204 -11.66 1.95 -0.06
N ILE A 205 -11.26 2.63 -1.11
CA ILE A 205 -10.75 1.99 -2.35
C ILE A 205 -9.22 2.03 -2.48
N THR A 206 -8.53 2.44 -1.44
CA THR A 206 -7.06 2.46 -1.36
C THR A 206 -6.58 2.02 0.01
N LEU A 207 -5.39 1.43 0.05
CA LEU A 207 -4.67 1.08 1.27
C LEU A 207 -3.25 1.62 1.16
N GLN A 208 -2.75 2.20 2.22
CA GLN A 208 -1.39 2.70 2.28
C GLN A 208 -0.58 1.91 3.31
N GLY A 209 0.71 1.76 3.04
CA GLY A 209 1.59 1.06 3.97
C GLY A 209 3.05 1.20 3.61
N ALA A 210 3.88 0.52 4.38
CA ALA A 210 5.31 0.44 4.15
C ALA A 210 5.87 -0.88 4.69
N VAL A 211 6.87 -1.41 3.99
CA VAL A 211 7.76 -2.44 4.51
C VAL A 211 9.09 -1.78 4.89
N ALA A 212 9.56 -2.02 6.10
CA ALA A 212 10.84 -1.52 6.59
C ALA A 212 12.00 -2.29 5.93
N HIS A 213 12.84 -1.60 5.16
CA HIS A 213 14.04 -2.15 4.53
C HIS A 213 15.31 -1.91 5.35
N THR A 214 15.23 -1.05 6.35
CA THR A 214 16.21 -0.88 7.44
C THR A 214 15.46 -0.89 8.77
N ASP A 215 16.18 -1.02 9.87
CA ASP A 215 15.59 -0.67 11.15
C ASP A 215 15.14 0.80 11.12
N MET A 216 14.08 1.10 11.84
CA MET A 216 13.50 2.45 11.93
C MET A 216 13.32 2.84 13.38
N PRO A 217 14.42 3.10 14.11
CA PRO A 217 14.32 3.65 15.45
C PRO A 217 13.70 5.05 15.39
N ARG A 218 13.19 5.54 16.51
CA ARG A 218 12.41 6.79 16.54
C ARG A 218 13.20 8.00 16.01
N GLU A 219 14.49 8.06 16.29
CA GLU A 219 15.40 9.11 15.81
C GLU A 219 15.63 9.10 14.29
N SER A 220 15.38 7.99 13.61
CA SER A 220 15.42 7.93 12.15
C SER A 220 14.17 8.52 11.48
N GLY A 221 13.19 8.97 12.28
CA GLY A 221 11.99 9.64 11.82
C GLY A 221 10.99 8.72 11.10
N PRO A 222 10.54 7.58 11.70
CA PRO A 222 9.45 6.81 11.13
C PRO A 222 8.22 7.67 10.83
N THR A 223 7.30 7.16 10.04
CA THR A 223 6.07 7.87 9.73
C THR A 223 5.34 8.32 11.01
N MET A 224 4.99 9.59 11.04
CA MET A 224 4.13 10.18 12.06
C MET A 224 2.68 9.95 11.70
N TYR A 225 1.87 9.53 12.64
CA TYR A 225 0.44 9.25 12.46
C TYR A 225 -0.39 9.96 13.52
N LEU A 226 -1.62 10.29 13.20
CA LEU A 226 -2.61 10.71 14.20
C LEU A 226 -3.72 9.66 14.23
N PRO A 227 -3.66 8.67 15.15
CA PRO A 227 -4.64 7.59 15.23
C PRO A 227 -6.08 8.10 15.37
N HIS A 228 -7.03 7.40 14.76
CA HIS A 228 -8.44 7.74 14.69
C HIS A 228 -8.80 8.95 13.82
N SER A 229 -7.85 9.67 13.25
CA SER A 229 -8.13 10.87 12.43
C SER A 229 -8.84 10.56 11.11
N GLN A 230 -8.79 9.32 10.61
CA GLN A 230 -9.56 8.90 9.42
C GLN A 230 -11.07 9.06 9.61
N LYS A 231 -11.56 9.10 10.85
CA LYS A 231 -12.99 9.24 11.18
C LYS A 231 -13.53 10.64 10.92
N MET A 232 -12.65 11.64 10.83
CA MET A 232 -13.04 13.01 10.55
C MET A 232 -13.53 13.15 9.11
N VAL A 233 -14.80 13.46 8.91
CA VAL A 233 -15.41 13.53 7.58
C VAL A 233 -14.81 14.69 6.75
N SER A 234 -14.62 15.84 7.37
CA SER A 234 -14.04 17.03 6.70
C SER A 234 -12.50 16.96 6.53
N GLY A 235 -11.87 15.85 6.89
CA GLY A 235 -10.41 15.75 7.00
C GLY A 235 -9.63 16.06 5.73
N TYR A 236 -10.20 15.83 4.52
CA TYR A 236 -9.54 16.18 3.26
C TYR A 236 -9.49 17.70 2.99
N VAL A 237 -10.32 18.49 3.65
CA VAL A 237 -10.29 19.95 3.58
C VAL A 237 -9.76 20.58 4.88
N ALA A 238 -9.52 19.78 5.91
CA ALA A 238 -9.07 20.25 7.21
C ALA A 238 -7.54 20.19 7.40
N TRP A 239 -6.84 19.29 6.74
CA TRP A 239 -5.43 19.03 7.01
C TRP A 239 -4.50 20.22 6.74
N ARG A 240 -4.94 21.18 5.89
CA ARG A 240 -4.20 22.43 5.61
C ARG A 240 -4.42 23.50 6.67
N ASN A 241 -5.43 23.34 7.54
CA ASN A 241 -5.72 24.30 8.61
C ASN A 241 -4.56 24.40 9.61
N ALA A 242 -4.19 25.64 9.98
CA ALA A 242 -3.03 25.88 10.84
C ALA A 242 -3.15 25.26 12.24
N GLU A 243 -4.36 25.28 12.83
CA GLU A 243 -4.60 24.71 14.17
C GLU A 243 -4.56 23.17 14.11
N VAL A 244 -5.08 22.57 13.03
CA VAL A 244 -4.98 21.11 12.79
C VAL A 244 -3.52 20.70 12.63
N LYS A 245 -2.72 21.44 11.86
CA LYS A 245 -1.28 21.17 11.72
C LYS A 245 -0.54 21.29 13.03
N LYS A 246 -0.83 22.33 13.80
CA LYS A 246 -0.23 22.52 15.13
C LYS A 246 -0.58 21.35 16.06
N TYR A 247 -1.86 20.97 16.11
CA TYR A 247 -2.31 19.85 16.93
C TYR A 247 -1.62 18.54 16.51
N PHE A 248 -1.49 18.27 15.21
CA PHE A 248 -0.76 17.12 14.71
C PHE A 248 0.69 17.11 15.20
N ALA A 249 1.41 18.22 15.07
CA ALA A 249 2.80 18.33 15.47
C ALA A 249 3.03 18.08 16.98
N GLU A 250 2.03 18.36 17.82
CA GLU A 250 2.09 18.19 19.27
C GLU A 250 1.60 16.79 19.74
N ASN A 251 0.86 16.02 18.88
CA ASN A 251 0.14 14.83 19.33
C ASN A 251 0.32 13.59 18.42
N PHE A 252 1.22 13.62 17.46
CA PHE A 252 1.46 12.48 16.58
C PHE A 252 2.05 11.27 17.32
N SER A 253 1.79 10.09 16.78
CA SER A 253 2.41 8.81 17.17
C SER A 253 3.45 8.39 16.13
N GLN A 254 4.53 7.77 16.56
CA GLN A 254 5.53 7.14 15.68
C GLN A 254 5.82 5.73 16.15
N LEU A 255 5.72 4.75 15.25
CA LEU A 255 5.99 3.35 15.56
C LEU A 255 7.39 2.98 15.07
N PRO A 256 8.32 2.63 15.96
CA PRO A 256 9.58 2.02 15.57
C PRO A 256 9.31 0.67 14.88
N LEU A 257 10.01 0.43 13.77
CA LEU A 257 9.95 -0.81 13.03
C LEU A 257 11.35 -1.42 12.92
N SER A 258 11.43 -2.74 12.97
CA SER A 258 12.64 -3.47 12.59
C SER A 258 12.59 -3.80 11.10
N LYS A 259 13.74 -4.02 10.48
CA LYS A 259 13.82 -4.50 9.10
C LYS A 259 12.94 -5.75 8.92
N GLY A 260 12.11 -5.75 7.90
CA GLY A 260 11.14 -6.83 7.63
C GLY A 260 9.80 -6.69 8.36
N ASP A 261 9.60 -5.68 9.21
CA ASP A 261 8.28 -5.31 9.72
C ASP A 261 7.50 -4.53 8.65
N GLY A 262 6.18 -4.51 8.80
CA GLY A 262 5.29 -3.69 7.97
C GLY A 262 4.38 -2.80 8.80
N ALA A 263 4.01 -1.64 8.27
CA ALA A 263 2.93 -0.82 8.81
C ALA A 263 1.95 -0.49 7.69
N PHE A 264 0.65 -0.65 7.96
CA PHE A 264 -0.42 -0.34 7.02
C PHE A 264 -1.46 0.53 7.68
N PHE A 265 -2.05 1.42 6.90
CA PHE A 265 -3.01 2.38 7.46
C PHE A 265 -4.04 2.83 6.42
N ASN A 266 -5.18 3.25 6.94
CA ASN A 266 -6.22 3.89 6.15
C ASN A 266 -5.69 5.24 5.61
N PRO A 267 -5.72 5.50 4.30
CA PRO A 267 -5.15 6.73 3.70
C PRO A 267 -5.73 8.04 4.24
N ALA A 268 -6.92 7.98 4.84
CA ALA A 268 -7.51 9.14 5.51
C ALA A 268 -6.96 9.41 6.92
N VAL A 269 -6.06 8.58 7.45
CA VAL A 269 -5.30 8.92 8.65
C VAL A 269 -4.39 10.11 8.32
N LEU A 270 -4.42 11.15 9.14
CA LEU A 270 -3.45 12.24 9.06
C LEU A 270 -2.07 11.68 9.37
N HIS A 271 -1.12 11.85 8.45
CA HIS A 271 0.22 11.32 8.57
C HIS A 271 1.27 12.19 7.88
N ALA A 272 2.53 11.94 8.17
CA ALA A 272 3.67 12.61 7.54
C ALA A 272 4.95 11.79 7.72
N ALA A 273 5.94 11.93 6.85
CA ALA A 273 7.27 11.43 7.13
C ALA A 273 7.90 12.23 8.28
N GLY A 274 8.54 11.53 9.24
CA GLY A 274 9.25 12.17 10.33
C GLY A 274 10.65 12.62 9.94
N THR A 275 11.21 13.58 10.67
CA THR A 275 12.60 14.04 10.50
C THR A 275 13.59 12.94 10.88
N ASN A 276 14.54 12.66 10.02
CA ASN A 276 15.68 11.81 10.36
C ASN A 276 16.72 12.65 11.12
N GLN A 277 16.78 12.47 12.44
CA GLN A 277 17.69 13.19 13.33
C GLN A 277 19.08 12.55 13.46
N THR A 278 19.28 11.40 12.80
CA THR A 278 20.57 10.70 12.82
C THR A 278 21.62 11.44 11.98
N LYS A 279 22.90 11.15 12.23
CA LYS A 279 24.01 11.81 11.51
C LYS A 279 24.50 11.03 10.30
N ASP A 280 24.27 9.71 10.29
CA ASP A 280 24.89 8.77 9.35
C ASP A 280 23.95 7.64 8.89
N PHE A 281 22.74 7.54 9.45
CA PHE A 281 21.82 6.47 9.16
C PHE A 281 20.82 6.86 8.08
N LYS A 282 20.79 6.11 6.99
CA LYS A 282 19.80 6.24 5.91
C LYS A 282 18.64 5.29 6.16
N ARG A 283 17.44 5.85 6.38
CA ARG A 283 16.22 5.07 6.60
C ARG A 283 15.56 4.72 5.28
N MET A 284 15.49 3.44 4.94
CA MET A 284 14.84 2.94 3.72
C MET A 284 13.52 2.24 4.03
N ALA A 285 12.48 2.60 3.30
CA ALA A 285 11.19 1.91 3.26
C ALA A 285 10.72 1.69 1.83
N ASN A 286 10.08 0.53 1.58
CA ASN A 286 9.28 0.31 0.40
C ASN A 286 7.83 0.70 0.72
N LEU A 287 7.41 1.87 0.24
CA LEU A 287 6.06 2.39 0.46
C LEU A 287 5.10 1.66 -0.47
N THR A 288 4.07 1.05 0.10
CA THR A 288 3.04 0.33 -0.66
C THR A 288 1.81 1.22 -0.81
N GLN A 289 1.34 1.31 -2.03
CA GLN A 289 0.10 2.01 -2.39
C GLN A 289 -0.76 1.03 -3.16
N ILE A 290 -1.81 0.54 -2.51
CA ILE A 290 -2.62 -0.55 -3.02
C ILE A 290 -4.00 -0.01 -3.36
N GLY A 291 -4.41 -0.16 -4.61
CA GLY A 291 -5.75 0.20 -5.08
C GLY A 291 -6.68 -1.01 -5.07
N SER A 292 -7.99 -0.78 -4.92
CA SER A 292 -8.98 -1.81 -5.13
C SER A 292 -9.10 -2.19 -6.61
N ALA A 293 -9.73 -3.31 -6.91
CA ALA A 293 -10.13 -3.69 -8.28
C ALA A 293 -10.94 -2.59 -8.99
N PHE A 294 -11.66 -1.75 -8.25
CA PHE A 294 -12.58 -0.73 -8.77
C PHE A 294 -11.98 0.67 -8.84
N GLY A 295 -10.75 0.85 -8.34
CA GLY A 295 -10.05 2.13 -8.32
C GLY A 295 -8.92 2.19 -9.34
N ARG A 296 -8.46 3.42 -9.62
CA ARG A 296 -7.22 3.61 -10.39
C ARG A 296 -6.03 3.56 -9.45
N THR A 297 -4.92 2.97 -9.91
CA THR A 297 -3.64 3.02 -9.20
C THR A 297 -3.06 4.43 -9.24
N LEU A 298 -2.19 4.75 -8.31
CA LEU A 298 -1.47 6.02 -8.31
C LEU A 298 -0.48 6.11 -9.48
N GLU A 299 0.18 5.00 -9.80
CA GLU A 299 1.18 4.92 -10.85
C GLU A 299 0.71 3.96 -11.95
N THR A 300 1.07 4.27 -13.19
CA THR A 300 0.93 3.33 -14.31
C THR A 300 2.00 2.25 -14.19
N VAL A 301 1.59 1.01 -14.28
CA VAL A 301 2.44 -0.18 -14.19
C VAL A 301 2.17 -1.07 -15.39
N ASP A 302 3.22 -1.50 -16.08
CA ASP A 302 3.10 -2.48 -17.17
C ASP A 302 3.00 -3.90 -16.60
N ARG A 303 1.77 -4.31 -16.29
CA ARG A 303 1.48 -5.60 -15.68
C ARG A 303 1.67 -6.77 -16.63
N GLU A 304 1.51 -6.55 -17.94
CA GLU A 304 1.82 -7.56 -18.96
C GLU A 304 3.32 -7.88 -18.95
N GLN A 305 4.15 -6.83 -19.00
CA GLN A 305 5.61 -7.00 -18.98
C GLN A 305 6.10 -7.63 -17.67
N MET A 306 5.54 -7.20 -16.52
CA MET A 306 5.84 -7.82 -15.22
C MET A 306 5.47 -9.29 -15.19
N SER A 307 4.26 -9.64 -15.60
CA SER A 307 3.77 -11.02 -15.63
C SER A 307 4.66 -11.91 -16.50
N ASN A 308 5.03 -11.44 -17.69
CA ASN A 308 5.93 -12.13 -18.58
C ASN A 308 7.34 -12.34 -17.97
N ALA A 309 7.87 -11.34 -17.27
CA ALA A 309 9.19 -11.41 -16.66
C ALA A 309 9.26 -12.42 -15.50
N ILE A 310 8.22 -12.47 -14.65
CA ILE A 310 8.21 -13.33 -13.47
C ILE A 310 7.70 -14.74 -13.73
N TYR A 311 6.99 -14.98 -14.81
CA TYR A 311 6.33 -16.28 -15.07
C TYR A 311 7.29 -17.48 -15.13
N PRO A 312 8.49 -17.39 -15.76
CA PRO A 312 9.47 -18.48 -15.70
C PRO A 312 9.88 -18.85 -14.26
N VAL A 313 10.00 -17.85 -13.38
CA VAL A 313 10.32 -18.05 -11.97
C VAL A 313 9.14 -18.71 -11.25
N LEU A 314 7.90 -18.26 -11.47
CA LEU A 314 6.70 -18.87 -10.89
C LEU A 314 6.59 -20.36 -11.25
N ARG A 315 6.89 -20.72 -12.50
CA ARG A 315 6.92 -22.14 -12.93
C ARG A 315 7.98 -22.94 -12.16
N ALA A 316 9.18 -22.39 -11.98
CA ALA A 316 10.24 -23.02 -11.21
C ALA A 316 9.81 -23.21 -9.74
N ARG A 317 9.25 -22.19 -9.11
CA ARG A 317 8.76 -22.25 -7.73
C ARG A 317 7.61 -23.25 -7.54
N LYS A 318 6.72 -23.36 -8.52
CA LYS A 318 5.68 -24.41 -8.56
C LYS A 318 6.31 -25.81 -8.57
N ALA A 319 7.33 -26.03 -9.41
CA ALA A 319 8.04 -27.29 -9.50
C ALA A 319 8.83 -27.64 -8.21
N GLU A 320 9.30 -26.62 -7.47
CA GLU A 320 9.92 -26.73 -6.15
C GLU A 320 8.92 -27.03 -5.02
N GLY A 321 7.61 -27.02 -5.31
CA GLY A 321 6.56 -27.37 -4.35
C GLY A 321 6.05 -26.20 -3.51
N TRP A 322 6.15 -24.95 -3.99
CA TRP A 322 5.51 -23.80 -3.34
C TRP A 322 4.00 -24.01 -3.26
N SER A 323 3.43 -23.53 -2.18
CA SER A 323 1.99 -23.57 -1.97
C SER A 323 1.22 -22.72 -2.99
N GLU A 324 -0.02 -23.12 -3.26
CA GLU A 324 -0.93 -22.34 -4.12
C GLU A 324 -1.12 -20.92 -3.61
N SER A 325 -1.15 -20.72 -2.29
CA SER A 325 -1.25 -19.39 -1.68
C SER A 325 -0.06 -18.50 -2.02
N GLU A 326 1.18 -19.01 -1.89
CA GLU A 326 2.39 -18.25 -2.22
C GLU A 326 2.40 -17.83 -3.69
N LEU A 327 2.06 -18.76 -4.59
CA LEU A 327 2.00 -18.49 -6.03
C LEU A 327 0.92 -17.46 -6.37
N LYS A 328 -0.30 -17.58 -5.78
CA LYS A 328 -1.41 -16.64 -5.98
C LYS A 328 -1.08 -15.25 -5.44
N ASN A 329 -0.37 -15.15 -4.33
CA ASN A 329 0.07 -13.85 -3.79
C ASN A 329 0.97 -13.11 -4.79
N VAL A 330 1.88 -13.82 -5.46
CA VAL A 330 2.74 -13.23 -6.50
C VAL A 330 1.94 -12.82 -7.73
N VAL A 331 1.01 -13.67 -8.20
CA VAL A 331 0.13 -13.32 -9.33
C VAL A 331 -0.68 -12.07 -9.02
N ALA A 332 -1.29 -11.99 -7.82
CA ALA A 332 -2.06 -10.82 -7.40
C ALA A 332 -1.20 -9.55 -7.29
N ALA A 333 0.10 -9.67 -7.02
CA ALA A 333 1.02 -8.53 -6.98
C ALA A 333 1.47 -8.05 -8.36
N SER A 334 1.37 -8.87 -9.41
CA SER A 334 1.93 -8.60 -10.73
C SER A 334 0.91 -8.40 -11.84
N ALA A 335 -0.22 -9.10 -11.79
CA ALA A 335 -1.21 -9.13 -12.84
C ALA A 335 -2.48 -8.35 -12.46
N GLU A 336 -3.20 -7.83 -13.48
CA GLU A 336 -4.49 -7.18 -13.27
C GLU A 336 -5.54 -8.22 -12.90
N GLY A 337 -6.14 -8.04 -11.71
CA GLY A 337 -7.11 -8.99 -11.17
C GLY A 337 -8.57 -8.69 -11.49
N TYR A 338 -8.86 -7.62 -12.25
CA TYR A 338 -10.19 -7.22 -12.64
C TYR A 338 -10.30 -7.07 -14.15
N ALA A 339 -11.34 -7.62 -14.73
CA ALA A 339 -11.47 -7.73 -16.19
C ALA A 339 -11.86 -6.41 -16.89
N PHE A 340 -12.23 -5.38 -16.13
CA PHE A 340 -12.68 -4.10 -16.69
C PHE A 340 -11.71 -2.95 -16.38
N PRO A 341 -11.56 -1.97 -17.28
CA PRO A 341 -12.27 -1.81 -18.56
C PRO A 341 -11.82 -2.82 -19.61
N THR A 342 -12.73 -3.15 -20.54
CA THR A 342 -12.48 -3.98 -21.73
C THR A 342 -13.34 -3.52 -22.89
N ASN A 343 -13.07 -3.99 -24.09
CA ASN A 343 -13.94 -3.81 -25.25
C ASN A 343 -14.90 -4.99 -25.35
N LEU A 344 -16.17 -4.80 -25.01
CA LEU A 344 -17.17 -5.88 -24.98
C LEU A 344 -17.58 -6.39 -26.37
N ASP A 345 -17.29 -5.66 -27.45
CA ASP A 345 -17.49 -6.14 -28.81
C ASP A 345 -16.42 -7.17 -29.21
N ARG A 346 -15.19 -7.01 -28.70
CA ARG A 346 -14.06 -7.90 -28.98
C ARG A 346 -13.88 -9.01 -27.94
N ASP A 347 -14.27 -8.75 -26.68
CA ASP A 347 -14.13 -9.70 -25.56
C ASP A 347 -15.45 -9.86 -24.78
N PRO A 348 -16.51 -10.36 -25.44
CA PRO A 348 -17.79 -10.58 -24.77
C PRO A 348 -17.71 -11.72 -23.76
N PRO A 349 -18.38 -11.62 -22.59
CA PRO A 349 -18.35 -12.64 -21.53
C PRO A 349 -19.25 -13.84 -21.88
N LEU A 350 -18.94 -14.58 -22.96
CA LEU A 350 -19.76 -15.67 -23.48
C LEU A 350 -19.93 -16.87 -22.54
N LYS A 351 -19.03 -17.03 -21.54
CA LYS A 351 -19.01 -18.17 -20.61
C LYS A 351 -19.17 -17.75 -19.14
N GLY A 352 -19.55 -16.50 -18.85
CA GLY A 352 -19.64 -15.98 -17.50
C GLY A 352 -20.26 -14.60 -17.43
N LEU A 353 -20.04 -13.88 -16.31
CA LEU A 353 -20.54 -12.52 -16.09
C LEU A 353 -19.52 -11.44 -16.49
N ALA A 354 -18.27 -11.82 -16.65
CA ALA A 354 -17.17 -10.95 -17.05
C ALA A 354 -16.19 -11.71 -17.95
N PRO A 355 -15.42 -11.03 -18.80
CA PRO A 355 -14.28 -11.62 -19.47
C PRO A 355 -13.22 -12.10 -18.46
N GLN A 356 -12.24 -12.84 -18.95
CA GLN A 356 -11.12 -13.31 -18.15
C GLN A 356 -10.17 -12.15 -17.82
N SER A 357 -9.75 -12.03 -16.56
CA SER A 357 -8.75 -11.05 -16.17
C SER A 357 -7.34 -11.52 -16.55
N GLN A 358 -6.38 -10.59 -16.52
CA GLN A 358 -4.97 -10.93 -16.73
C GLN A 358 -4.45 -11.92 -15.67
N ALA A 359 -4.85 -11.75 -14.39
CA ALA A 359 -4.49 -12.66 -13.31
C ALA A 359 -5.06 -14.06 -13.51
N ASP A 360 -6.30 -14.17 -14.05
CA ASP A 360 -6.89 -15.47 -14.40
C ASP A 360 -6.10 -16.17 -15.49
N LEU A 361 -5.65 -15.45 -16.53
CA LEU A 361 -4.81 -16.01 -17.59
C LEU A 361 -3.47 -16.52 -17.04
N VAL A 362 -2.78 -15.71 -16.23
CA VAL A 362 -1.50 -16.11 -15.63
C VAL A 362 -1.69 -17.34 -14.74
N TRP A 363 -2.76 -17.36 -13.93
CA TRP A 363 -3.05 -18.50 -13.07
C TRP A 363 -3.41 -19.76 -13.87
N GLN A 364 -4.21 -19.63 -14.91
CA GLN A 364 -4.56 -20.74 -15.80
C GLN A 364 -3.32 -21.30 -16.50
N ALA A 365 -2.47 -20.45 -17.04
CA ALA A 365 -1.23 -20.84 -17.69
C ALA A 365 -0.29 -21.60 -16.72
N LEU A 366 -0.17 -21.08 -15.49
CA LEU A 366 0.64 -21.74 -14.45
C LEU A 366 0.05 -23.09 -14.04
N SER A 367 -1.28 -23.19 -13.92
CA SER A 367 -1.96 -24.43 -13.53
C SER A 367 -1.87 -25.52 -14.59
N SER A 368 -1.88 -25.14 -15.87
CA SER A 368 -1.79 -26.05 -17.02
C SER A 368 -0.38 -26.23 -17.59
N ASP A 369 0.65 -25.75 -16.86
CA ASP A 369 2.06 -25.85 -17.22
C ASP A 369 2.42 -25.29 -18.61
N GLN A 370 1.71 -24.24 -19.05
CA GLN A 370 2.03 -23.55 -20.31
C GLN A 370 3.45 -23.01 -20.35
N THR A 371 4.01 -22.91 -21.55
CA THR A 371 5.33 -22.28 -21.73
C THR A 371 5.25 -20.76 -21.60
N PRO A 372 6.37 -20.06 -21.30
CA PRO A 372 6.39 -18.60 -21.29
C PRO A 372 5.92 -17.95 -22.60
N GLU A 373 6.22 -18.59 -23.75
CA GLU A 373 5.79 -18.12 -25.08
C GLU A 373 4.27 -18.23 -25.27
N GLN A 374 3.65 -19.29 -24.72
CA GLN A 374 2.20 -19.46 -24.76
C GLN A 374 1.52 -18.38 -23.94
N LEU A 375 1.95 -18.17 -22.69
CA LEU A 375 1.39 -17.09 -21.86
C LEU A 375 1.55 -15.72 -22.52
N ARG A 376 2.73 -15.41 -23.06
CA ARG A 376 2.97 -14.12 -23.73
C ARG A 376 1.96 -13.88 -24.84
N LYS A 377 1.69 -14.90 -25.68
CA LYS A 377 0.70 -14.78 -26.76
C LYS A 377 -0.72 -14.53 -26.22
N GLU A 378 -1.09 -15.19 -25.13
CA GLU A 378 -2.41 -15.02 -24.51
C GLU A 378 -2.56 -13.63 -23.88
N LEU A 379 -1.53 -13.12 -23.21
CA LEU A 379 -1.54 -11.77 -22.63
C LEU A 379 -1.61 -10.68 -23.71
N SER A 380 -0.80 -10.81 -24.77
CA SER A 380 -0.88 -9.88 -25.90
C SER A 380 -2.24 -9.94 -26.61
N ALA A 381 -2.81 -11.13 -26.78
CA ALA A 381 -4.15 -11.27 -27.37
C ALA A 381 -5.26 -10.70 -26.46
N LEU A 382 -5.08 -10.75 -25.12
CA LEU A 382 -5.97 -10.08 -24.18
C LEU A 382 -5.87 -8.55 -24.34
N ALA A 383 -4.65 -8.01 -24.39
CA ALA A 383 -4.43 -6.58 -24.59
C ALA A 383 -5.06 -6.08 -25.89
N GLU A 384 -4.87 -6.81 -27.01
CA GLU A 384 -5.49 -6.48 -28.30
C GLU A 384 -7.04 -6.47 -28.25
N ARG A 385 -7.65 -7.40 -27.48
CA ARG A 385 -9.11 -7.41 -27.31
C ARG A 385 -9.64 -6.25 -26.47
N GLN A 386 -8.79 -5.67 -25.64
CA GLN A 386 -9.15 -4.51 -24.79
C GLN A 386 -9.03 -3.16 -25.51
N GLU A 387 -8.37 -3.12 -26.68
CA GLU A 387 -8.22 -1.91 -27.47
C GLU A 387 -9.58 -1.43 -28.03
N THR A 388 -9.70 -0.12 -28.15
CA THR A 388 -10.81 0.51 -28.88
C THR A 388 -10.65 0.33 -30.38
N ASP A 389 -11.74 0.40 -31.14
CA ASP A 389 -11.72 0.37 -32.61
C ASP A 389 -11.14 1.66 -33.19
#